data_923c04283d813b28cfb7d81337138667
#
_entry.id   923c04283d813b28cfb7d81337138667
#
_cell.length_a   1.000
_cell.length_b   1.000
_cell.length_c   1.000
_cell.angle_alpha   90.00
_cell.angle_beta   90.00
_cell.angle_gamma   90.00
#
_symmetry.space_group_name_H-M   'P 1'
#
loop_
_entity.id
_entity.type
_entity.pdbx_description
1 polymer ?
#
loop_
_entity_poly.entity_id
_entity_poly.type
_entity_poly.pdbx_seq_one_letter_code
_entity_poly.pdbx_strand_id
1 'polypeptide(L)'
;MNLSKLAFVAAAALLSLSAMAQSKLAISNANISASASDTNLPVNANDGSLTTRWSADATNGAQWLQYYLGGCYNVTSLNLAWYNGDSRKYNFRLQTSVDGSVWTDSFVGSNSGTSAALKPYDIPDVSAKYVRVLGTGSDVNNFVSLLELEVYTNGAGSCSSSGLNPGLPPGGNFNLSPFTLQMPTGSSGNVDTVSGSQLEGGYTNQYYFYTDSSDGAMVMMDPQVGWTTSGSLHPRVEFRENATWLTGGTNVLDATLKVTKVPSNTAIAQIFQGNGPSKPLCELQYSSSGAVKLFLENTNQGGGGTTTTIDTVPLGTKFTYQMTLKGSTITVKVNGTTKTFTMDSSFNGETFYFKAGNYDQSAVSGTPQTTPGTVVKFYALKITH
;
A
#
# COMPACT_ATOMS: atom_id res chain seq x y z
N MET A 1 -66.38 -24.51 13.12
CA MET A 1 -65.38 -23.90 12.20
C MET A 1 -64.51 -23.01 13.04
N ASN A 2 -63.40 -23.57 13.57
CA ASN A 2 -62.48 -22.87 14.48
C ASN A 2 -61.23 -22.45 13.73
N LEU A 3 -60.99 -21.18 13.61
CA LEU A 3 -59.78 -20.55 13.05
C LEU A 3 -58.79 -20.37 14.20
N SER A 4 -57.74 -21.18 14.23
CA SER A 4 -56.60 -20.98 15.16
C SER A 4 -55.67 -19.89 14.62
N LYS A 5 -55.48 -18.83 15.42
CA LYS A 5 -54.50 -17.79 15.17
C LYS A 5 -53.11 -18.28 15.55
N LEU A 6 -52.19 -18.42 14.58
CA LEU A 6 -50.75 -18.58 14.84
C LEU A 6 -50.17 -17.18 15.16
N ALA A 7 -49.63 -17.06 16.36
CA ALA A 7 -48.84 -15.91 16.75
C ALA A 7 -47.36 -16.16 16.39
N PHE A 8 -46.79 -15.39 15.49
CA PHE A 8 -45.33 -15.35 15.26
C PHE A 8 -44.69 -14.51 16.36
N VAL A 9 -43.89 -15.13 17.21
CA VAL A 9 -42.98 -14.45 18.12
C VAL A 9 -41.67 -14.19 17.38
N ALA A 10 -41.40 -12.96 17.02
CA ALA A 10 -40.09 -12.53 16.51
C ALA A 10 -39.13 -12.35 17.70
N ALA A 11 -38.16 -13.24 17.83
CA ALA A 11 -37.07 -13.07 18.76
C ALA A 11 -36.03 -12.12 18.15
N ALA A 12 -36.00 -10.88 18.69
CA ALA A 12 -34.93 -9.93 18.37
C ALA A 12 -33.67 -10.34 19.17
N ALA A 13 -32.67 -10.85 18.45
CA ALA A 13 -31.35 -11.07 19.01
C ALA A 13 -30.64 -9.72 19.19
N LEU A 14 -30.58 -9.23 20.42
CA LEU A 14 -29.71 -8.11 20.80
C LEU A 14 -28.26 -8.61 20.79
N LEU A 15 -27.52 -8.29 19.72
CA LEU A 15 -26.07 -8.37 19.72
C LEU A 15 -25.55 -7.26 20.64
N SER A 16 -25.12 -7.62 21.85
CA SER A 16 -24.37 -6.74 22.73
C SER A 16 -22.99 -6.53 22.10
N LEU A 17 -22.74 -5.37 21.46
CA LEU A 17 -21.38 -4.90 21.21
C LEU A 17 -20.76 -4.62 22.59
N SER A 18 -19.92 -5.54 23.08
CA SER A 18 -19.03 -5.26 24.20
C SER A 18 -18.00 -4.24 23.73
N ALA A 19 -18.12 -2.99 24.19
CA ALA A 19 -17.06 -1.99 24.05
C ALA A 19 -15.80 -2.57 24.72
N MET A 20 -14.73 -2.79 23.93
CA MET A 20 -13.44 -3.22 24.46
C MET A 20 -12.92 -2.12 25.39
N ALA A 21 -12.52 -2.49 26.61
CA ALA A 21 -12.02 -1.52 27.59
C ALA A 21 -10.70 -0.89 27.05
N GLN A 22 -10.64 0.43 27.09
CA GLN A 22 -9.42 1.17 26.78
C GLN A 22 -8.34 0.87 27.82
N SER A 23 -7.10 0.69 27.37
CA SER A 23 -5.93 0.52 28.23
C SER A 23 -4.78 1.40 27.76
N LYS A 24 -4.00 1.91 28.73
CA LYS A 24 -2.74 2.62 28.44
C LYS A 24 -1.74 1.65 27.83
N LEU A 25 -1.17 2.03 26.70
CA LEU A 25 -0.11 1.29 26.05
C LEU A 25 1.25 1.64 26.68
N ALA A 26 2.02 0.64 27.10
CA ALA A 26 3.38 0.84 27.55
C ALA A 26 4.33 1.08 26.37
N ILE A 27 4.97 2.23 26.32
CA ILE A 27 5.91 2.61 25.26
C ILE A 27 7.36 2.50 25.79
N SER A 28 8.21 1.78 25.05
CA SER A 28 9.63 1.72 25.33
C SER A 28 10.31 3.06 24.98
N ASN A 29 11.22 3.53 25.82
CA ASN A 29 12.02 4.74 25.55
C ASN A 29 12.81 4.67 24.23
N ALA A 30 13.21 3.46 23.80
CA ALA A 30 13.86 3.24 22.50
C ALA A 30 12.96 3.52 21.29
N ASN A 31 11.64 3.60 21.50
CA ASN A 31 10.63 3.86 20.48
C ASN A 31 10.21 5.34 20.41
N ILE A 32 10.89 6.22 21.15
CA ILE A 32 10.57 7.65 21.23
C ILE A 32 11.59 8.44 20.42
N SER A 33 11.10 9.31 19.57
CA SER A 33 11.92 10.25 18.77
C SER A 33 11.24 11.61 18.68
N ALA A 34 12.03 12.64 18.36
CA ALA A 34 11.52 13.99 18.14
C ALA A 34 12.28 14.65 16.99
N SER A 35 11.67 15.67 16.39
CA SER A 35 12.32 16.49 15.34
C SER A 35 13.53 17.28 15.88
N ALA A 36 13.41 17.75 17.13
CA ALA A 36 14.46 18.44 17.88
C ALA A 36 14.20 18.31 19.38
N SER A 37 15.20 18.64 20.19
CA SER A 37 15.07 18.88 21.64
C SER A 37 16.12 19.89 22.08
N ASP A 38 15.80 20.61 23.15
CA ASP A 38 16.79 21.34 23.94
C ASP A 38 17.42 20.37 24.98
N THR A 39 17.78 20.84 26.16
CA THR A 39 18.27 19.99 27.27
C THR A 39 17.18 19.09 27.85
N ASN A 40 15.90 19.30 27.48
CA ASN A 40 14.76 18.50 27.90
C ASN A 40 14.48 17.43 26.84
N LEU A 41 14.88 16.20 27.13
CA LEU A 41 14.92 15.09 26.17
C LEU A 41 13.52 14.52 25.86
N PRO A 42 13.31 13.92 24.69
CA PRO A 42 12.03 13.31 24.27
C PRO A 42 11.47 12.29 25.27
N VAL A 43 12.35 11.49 25.92
CA VAL A 43 11.96 10.44 26.87
C VAL A 43 11.31 10.98 28.14
N ASN A 44 11.55 12.25 28.47
CA ASN A 44 10.93 12.90 29.63
C ASN A 44 9.40 13.04 29.50
N ALA A 45 8.87 12.92 28.28
CA ALA A 45 7.43 12.92 28.07
C ALA A 45 6.77 11.52 28.20
N ASN A 46 7.54 10.52 28.69
CA ASN A 46 7.09 9.14 28.91
C ASN A 46 7.64 8.56 30.25
N ASP A 47 8.02 9.41 31.17
CA ASP A 47 8.63 8.99 32.44
C ASP A 47 7.63 8.95 33.63
N GLY A 48 6.38 9.31 33.38
CA GLY A 48 5.30 9.37 34.36
C GLY A 48 5.39 10.57 35.29
N SER A 49 6.24 11.56 35.00
CA SER A 49 6.47 12.74 35.83
C SER A 49 5.89 14.01 35.19
N LEU A 50 5.14 14.77 35.99
CA LEU A 50 4.67 16.09 35.58
C LEU A 50 5.65 17.23 35.96
N THR A 51 6.91 16.87 36.31
CA THR A 51 7.96 17.84 36.66
C THR A 51 9.10 17.86 35.64
N THR A 52 9.19 16.86 34.79
CA THR A 52 10.10 16.75 33.65
C THR A 52 9.33 17.03 32.36
N ARG A 53 10.02 17.31 31.26
CA ARG A 53 9.34 17.58 29.97
C ARG A 53 10.25 17.26 28.78
N TRP A 54 9.67 17.07 27.62
CA TRP A 54 10.30 17.33 26.34
C TRP A 54 10.09 18.79 25.95
N SER A 55 11.08 19.43 25.32
CA SER A 55 10.95 20.79 24.81
C SER A 55 11.77 20.99 23.54
N ALA A 56 11.19 21.71 22.55
CA ALA A 56 11.83 22.05 21.29
C ALA A 56 11.42 23.44 20.81
N ASP A 57 12.35 24.18 20.20
CA ASP A 57 12.13 25.51 19.63
C ASP A 57 11.50 25.39 18.24
N ALA A 58 10.31 25.92 18.06
CA ALA A 58 9.55 25.93 16.82
C ALA A 58 9.67 27.26 16.04
N THR A 59 10.67 28.09 16.34
CA THR A 59 10.91 29.38 15.64
C THR A 59 11.04 29.18 14.12
N ASN A 60 11.69 28.09 13.68
CA ASN A 60 11.94 27.79 12.28
C ASN A 60 11.00 26.72 11.69
N GLY A 61 9.88 26.45 12.34
CA GLY A 61 8.89 25.48 11.89
C GLY A 61 8.37 24.58 13.01
N ALA A 62 7.27 23.90 12.73
CA ALA A 62 6.63 23.02 13.70
C ALA A 62 7.56 21.91 14.17
N GLN A 63 7.49 21.57 15.46
CA GLN A 63 8.27 20.50 16.08
C GLN A 63 7.35 19.35 16.48
N TRP A 64 7.88 18.12 16.41
CA TRP A 64 7.10 16.93 16.75
C TRP A 64 7.82 16.03 17.76
N LEU A 65 7.00 15.39 18.60
CA LEU A 65 7.38 14.24 19.43
C LEU A 65 6.60 13.03 18.94
N GLN A 66 7.29 11.93 18.66
CA GLN A 66 6.74 10.72 18.02
C GLN A 66 7.01 9.48 18.84
N TYR A 67 6.01 8.59 18.94
CA TYR A 67 6.11 7.27 19.52
C TYR A 67 5.86 6.21 18.46
N TYR A 68 6.77 5.24 18.32
CA TYR A 68 6.49 3.96 17.70
C TYR A 68 5.81 3.06 18.72
N LEU A 69 4.67 2.52 18.40
CA LEU A 69 3.82 1.78 19.36
C LEU A 69 4.32 0.35 19.62
N GLY A 70 5.38 -0.11 18.94
CA GLY A 70 5.88 -1.49 19.04
C GLY A 70 5.08 -2.51 18.23
N GLY A 71 4.00 -2.09 17.59
CA GLY A 71 3.08 -2.91 16.79
C GLY A 71 1.94 -2.08 16.24
N CYS A 72 0.98 -2.74 15.62
CA CYS A 72 -0.25 -2.10 15.18
C CYS A 72 -1.31 -2.18 16.28
N TYR A 73 -1.84 -1.03 16.70
CA TYR A 73 -2.88 -0.92 17.72
C TYR A 73 -4.05 -0.07 17.22
N ASN A 74 -5.24 -0.37 17.69
CA ASN A 74 -6.39 0.51 17.50
C ASN A 74 -6.35 1.60 18.55
N VAL A 75 -5.81 2.77 18.18
CA VAL A 75 -5.63 3.94 19.05
C VAL A 75 -6.97 4.66 19.17
N THR A 76 -7.37 4.97 20.41
CA THR A 76 -8.68 5.56 20.75
C THR A 76 -8.55 6.96 21.33
N SER A 77 -7.48 7.21 22.10
CA SER A 77 -7.22 8.54 22.67
C SER A 77 -5.73 8.73 22.99
N LEU A 78 -5.32 9.99 23.07
CA LEU A 78 -4.02 10.40 23.60
C LEU A 78 -4.24 11.34 24.77
N ASN A 79 -3.54 11.09 25.89
CA ASN A 79 -3.57 11.98 27.03
C ASN A 79 -2.30 12.82 27.06
N LEU A 80 -2.44 14.14 27.17
CA LEU A 80 -1.33 15.09 27.15
C LEU A 80 -1.34 15.98 28.39
N ALA A 81 -0.15 16.20 28.95
CA ALA A 81 0.12 17.23 29.94
C ALA A 81 1.13 18.26 29.39
N TRP A 82 0.77 19.54 29.41
CA TRP A 82 1.58 20.60 28.85
C TRP A 82 2.32 21.39 29.94
N TYR A 83 3.58 21.74 29.69
CA TYR A 83 4.37 22.56 30.62
C TYR A 83 3.72 23.93 30.81
N ASN A 84 3.43 24.31 32.08
CA ASN A 84 2.65 25.50 32.40
C ASN A 84 1.31 25.56 31.62
N GLY A 85 0.68 24.42 31.39
CA GLY A 85 -0.59 24.31 30.65
C GLY A 85 -1.79 24.96 31.36
N ASP A 86 -1.61 25.40 32.58
CA ASP A 86 -2.54 26.24 33.38
C ASP A 86 -2.44 27.76 33.10
N SER A 87 -1.41 28.16 32.38
CA SER A 87 -1.10 29.57 32.06
C SER A 87 -0.60 29.77 30.61
N ARG A 88 -0.44 28.68 29.83
CA ARG A 88 -0.01 28.70 28.41
C ARG A 88 -0.94 27.91 27.55
N LYS A 89 -1.24 28.43 26.36
CA LYS A 89 -2.04 27.77 25.36
C LYS A 89 -1.17 27.34 24.19
N TYR A 90 -1.04 26.03 24.00
CA TYR A 90 -0.31 25.41 22.90
C TYR A 90 -1.26 25.05 21.76
N ASN A 91 -0.89 25.39 20.53
CA ASN A 91 -1.59 24.91 19.34
C ASN A 91 -0.87 23.66 18.80
N PHE A 92 -1.62 22.60 18.55
CA PHE A 92 -1.03 21.34 18.15
C PHE A 92 -1.97 20.48 17.29
N ARG A 93 -1.37 19.47 16.68
CA ARG A 93 -2.07 18.38 16.00
C ARG A 93 -1.64 17.06 16.63
N LEU A 94 -2.60 16.15 16.78
CA LEU A 94 -2.34 14.76 17.06
C LEU A 94 -2.42 14.03 15.74
N GLN A 95 -1.38 13.31 15.39
CA GLN A 95 -1.28 12.63 14.11
C GLN A 95 -1.01 11.15 14.33
N THR A 96 -1.57 10.33 13.45
CA THR A 96 -1.37 8.88 13.42
C THR A 96 -0.75 8.46 12.09
N SER A 97 0.00 7.36 12.11
CA SER A 97 0.58 6.79 10.91
C SER A 97 0.70 5.27 11.03
N VAL A 98 0.60 4.57 9.92
CA VAL A 98 0.82 3.12 9.82
C VAL A 98 2.24 2.76 9.38
N ASP A 99 3.00 3.72 8.83
CA ASP A 99 4.33 3.51 8.25
C ASP A 99 5.41 4.47 8.74
N GLY A 100 5.03 5.49 9.55
CA GLY A 100 5.93 6.53 10.04
C GLY A 100 6.31 7.60 9.01
N SER A 101 5.78 7.51 7.78
CA SER A 101 6.10 8.39 6.66
C SER A 101 4.91 9.26 6.27
N VAL A 102 3.74 8.66 6.10
CA VAL A 102 2.48 9.35 5.81
C VAL A 102 1.70 9.54 7.10
N TRP A 103 1.31 10.79 7.38
CA TRP A 103 0.66 11.21 8.61
C TRP A 103 -0.73 11.76 8.37
N THR A 104 -1.68 11.31 9.17
CA THR A 104 -3.07 11.79 9.15
C THR A 104 -3.36 12.55 10.43
N ASP A 105 -3.96 13.74 10.32
CA ASP A 105 -4.45 14.50 11.46
C ASP A 105 -5.65 13.79 12.07
N SER A 106 -5.52 13.32 13.31
CA SER A 106 -6.61 12.74 14.10
C SER A 106 -7.25 13.76 15.04
N PHE A 107 -6.52 14.82 15.39
CA PHE A 107 -7.01 15.98 16.14
C PHE A 107 -6.24 17.24 15.75
N VAL A 108 -6.92 18.36 15.65
CA VAL A 108 -6.32 19.69 15.44
C VAL A 108 -6.97 20.66 16.44
N GLY A 109 -6.15 21.30 17.26
CA GLY A 109 -6.69 22.22 18.26
C GLY A 109 -5.62 22.75 19.21
N SER A 110 -6.05 23.06 20.44
CA SER A 110 -5.19 23.59 21.49
C SER A 110 -5.57 23.02 22.86
N ASN A 111 -4.65 23.10 23.86
CA ASN A 111 -5.02 22.89 25.24
C ASN A 111 -5.88 24.05 25.77
N SER A 112 -6.46 23.88 26.96
CA SER A 112 -7.36 24.89 27.56
C SER A 112 -6.62 26.16 28.02
N GLY A 113 -5.31 26.05 28.30
CA GLY A 113 -4.55 27.12 28.98
C GLY A 113 -4.92 27.29 30.47
N THR A 114 -5.68 26.36 31.08
CA THR A 114 -6.20 26.46 32.46
C THR A 114 -5.86 25.25 33.32
N SER A 115 -5.06 24.28 32.79
CA SER A 115 -4.68 23.08 33.54
C SER A 115 -3.37 22.51 32.97
N ALA A 116 -2.41 22.22 33.85
CA ALA A 116 -1.19 21.46 33.54
C ALA A 116 -1.35 19.95 33.78
N ALA A 117 -2.52 19.51 34.28
CA ALA A 117 -2.79 18.08 34.47
C ALA A 117 -2.91 17.33 33.15
N LEU A 118 -2.69 16.01 33.20
CA LEU A 118 -2.93 15.11 32.09
C LEU A 118 -4.39 15.18 31.63
N LYS A 119 -4.63 15.43 30.35
CA LYS A 119 -5.96 15.61 29.75
C LYS A 119 -6.13 14.64 28.60
N PRO A 120 -7.26 13.91 28.52
CA PRO A 120 -7.59 13.08 27.39
C PRO A 120 -8.00 13.93 26.17
N TYR A 121 -7.51 13.52 25.00
CA TYR A 121 -7.95 13.95 23.69
C TYR A 121 -8.46 12.72 22.97
N ASP A 122 -9.78 12.62 22.88
CA ASP A 122 -10.46 11.58 22.13
C ASP A 122 -10.21 11.80 20.62
N ILE A 123 -9.90 10.72 19.92
CA ILE A 123 -9.71 10.73 18.48
C ILE A 123 -10.58 9.63 17.86
N PRO A 124 -10.98 9.74 16.58
CA PRO A 124 -11.62 8.62 15.91
C PRO A 124 -10.75 7.36 16.05
N ASP A 125 -11.36 6.25 16.45
CA ASP A 125 -10.69 4.96 16.59
C ASP A 125 -9.93 4.61 15.29
N VAL A 126 -8.62 4.50 15.37
CA VAL A 126 -7.78 4.32 14.18
C VAL A 126 -6.64 3.33 14.42
N SER A 127 -6.45 2.43 13.47
CA SER A 127 -5.28 1.54 13.48
C SER A 127 -4.01 2.31 13.14
N ALA A 128 -3.02 2.28 14.04
CA ALA A 128 -1.76 2.99 13.88
C ALA A 128 -0.58 2.18 14.44
N LYS A 129 0.61 2.39 13.86
CA LYS A 129 1.91 1.95 14.39
C LYS A 129 2.67 3.09 15.03
N TYR A 130 2.31 4.33 14.68
CA TYR A 130 2.96 5.53 15.18
C TYR A 130 1.92 6.58 15.55
N VAL A 131 2.20 7.31 16.59
CA VAL A 131 1.49 8.55 16.95
C VAL A 131 2.49 9.68 17.10
N ARG A 132 2.09 10.92 16.84
CA ARG A 132 2.91 12.09 17.16
C ARG A 132 2.08 13.29 17.56
N VAL A 133 2.68 14.13 18.39
CA VAL A 133 2.23 15.48 18.69
C VAL A 133 3.06 16.42 17.85
N LEU A 134 2.43 17.23 17.00
CA LEU A 134 3.06 18.26 16.18
C LEU A 134 2.60 19.63 16.69
N GLY A 135 3.53 20.45 17.19
CA GLY A 135 3.23 21.75 17.78
C GLY A 135 4.00 22.90 17.11
N THR A 136 3.46 24.12 17.24
CA THR A 136 4.04 25.35 16.67
C THR A 136 4.44 26.36 17.74
N GLY A 137 4.54 25.92 19.00
CA GLY A 137 4.80 26.79 20.16
C GLY A 137 3.55 27.09 20.97
N SER A 138 3.65 28.06 21.86
CA SER A 138 2.56 28.53 22.73
C SER A 138 2.20 30.00 22.42
N ASP A 139 1.15 30.49 23.06
CA ASP A 139 0.78 31.92 23.04
C ASP A 139 1.79 32.84 23.74
N VAL A 140 2.77 32.28 24.44
CA VAL A 140 3.80 33.01 25.20
C VAL A 140 5.15 33.02 24.48
N ASN A 141 5.49 31.90 23.79
CA ASN A 141 6.77 31.75 23.08
C ASN A 141 6.70 30.64 22.02
N ASN A 142 7.78 30.47 21.24
CA ASN A 142 7.86 29.50 20.16
C ASN A 142 8.22 28.07 20.65
N PHE A 143 8.34 27.80 21.94
CA PHE A 143 8.66 26.46 22.42
C PHE A 143 7.43 25.55 22.50
N VAL A 144 7.56 24.36 21.96
CA VAL A 144 6.65 23.24 22.22
C VAL A 144 7.21 22.50 23.45
N SER A 145 6.43 22.42 24.54
CA SER A 145 6.91 21.83 25.79
C SER A 145 5.84 20.91 26.38
N LEU A 146 6.09 19.60 26.33
CA LEU A 146 5.17 18.56 26.77
C LEU A 146 5.72 17.83 27.99
N LEU A 147 4.93 17.77 29.08
CA LEU A 147 5.30 17.06 30.30
C LEU A 147 5.10 15.55 30.12
N GLU A 148 3.97 15.12 29.55
CA GLU A 148 3.64 13.71 29.40
C GLU A 148 2.76 13.47 28.19
N LEU A 149 2.98 12.34 27.49
CA LEU A 149 2.14 11.79 26.44
C LEU A 149 1.80 10.34 26.73
N GLU A 150 0.55 10.02 26.93
CA GLU A 150 0.08 8.65 27.07
C GLU A 150 -0.79 8.26 25.86
N VAL A 151 -0.66 7.01 25.43
CA VAL A 151 -1.43 6.44 24.32
C VAL A 151 -2.40 5.40 24.87
N TYR A 152 -3.66 5.50 24.49
CA TYR A 152 -4.71 4.56 24.89
C TYR A 152 -5.23 3.79 23.67
N THR A 153 -5.46 2.48 23.87
CA THR A 153 -5.91 1.56 22.84
C THR A 153 -7.02 0.65 23.34
N ASN A 154 -7.85 0.14 22.46
CA ASN A 154 -8.82 -0.92 22.77
C ASN A 154 -8.39 -2.29 22.19
N GLY A 155 -7.11 -2.47 21.87
CA GLY A 155 -6.50 -3.72 21.44
C GLY A 155 -5.68 -3.61 20.16
N ALA A 156 -5.42 -4.76 19.55
CA ALA A 156 -4.68 -4.84 18.28
C ALA A 156 -5.45 -4.14 17.16
N GLY A 157 -4.72 -3.40 16.31
CA GLY A 157 -5.22 -2.76 15.11
C GLY A 157 -4.85 -3.55 13.86
N SER A 158 -5.35 -3.11 12.72
CA SER A 158 -4.98 -3.61 11.39
C SER A 158 -4.30 -2.49 10.61
N CYS A 159 -2.97 -2.41 10.69
CA CYS A 159 -2.16 -1.36 10.05
C CYS A 159 -1.60 -1.84 8.72
N SER A 160 -2.43 -2.08 7.79
CA SER A 160 -2.01 -2.13 6.40
C SER A 160 -1.83 -0.69 5.91
N SER A 161 -0.64 -0.31 5.48
CA SER A 161 -0.36 1.00 4.85
C SER A 161 -1.13 1.23 3.55
N SER A 162 -1.85 0.20 3.11
CA SER A 162 -2.63 0.16 1.86
C SER A 162 -4.15 0.08 2.09
N GLY A 163 -4.63 0.01 3.34
CA GLY A 163 -6.03 -0.37 3.63
C GLY A 163 -6.33 -1.84 3.38
N LEU A 164 -5.33 -2.65 3.01
CA LEU A 164 -5.45 -4.08 2.75
C LEU A 164 -5.47 -4.88 4.06
N ASN A 165 -6.21 -5.97 4.09
CA ASN A 165 -6.31 -6.86 5.23
C ASN A 165 -5.37 -8.07 5.08
N PRO A 166 -4.33 -8.21 5.95
CA PRO A 166 -3.39 -9.33 5.88
C PRO A 166 -4.02 -10.71 6.12
N GLY A 167 -5.19 -10.75 6.73
CA GLY A 167 -5.93 -11.98 7.01
C GLY A 167 -6.81 -12.46 5.85
N LEU A 168 -6.93 -11.70 4.77
CA LEU A 168 -7.70 -12.07 3.59
C LEU A 168 -6.79 -12.58 2.47
N PRO A 169 -7.27 -13.50 1.61
CA PRO A 169 -6.58 -13.85 0.37
C PRO A 169 -6.52 -12.64 -0.58
N PRO A 170 -5.66 -12.66 -1.63
CA PRO A 170 -5.56 -11.55 -2.58
C PRO A 170 -6.90 -11.06 -3.15
N GLY A 171 -7.81 -11.97 -3.56
CA GLY A 171 -9.14 -11.60 -4.07
C GLY A 171 -10.07 -10.97 -3.02
N GLY A 172 -9.77 -11.13 -1.71
CA GLY A 172 -10.48 -10.42 -0.65
C GLY A 172 -10.01 -8.97 -0.44
N ASN A 173 -8.86 -8.62 -1.02
CA ASN A 173 -8.25 -7.30 -0.95
C ASN A 173 -8.33 -6.52 -2.28
N PHE A 174 -8.45 -7.21 -3.40
CA PHE A 174 -8.41 -6.65 -4.76
C PHE A 174 -9.60 -7.18 -5.56
N ASN A 175 -10.18 -6.35 -6.44
CA ASN A 175 -11.10 -6.85 -7.46
C ASN A 175 -10.29 -7.54 -8.57
N LEU A 176 -10.22 -8.85 -8.53
CA LEU A 176 -9.48 -9.69 -9.48
C LEU A 176 -10.40 -10.37 -10.52
N SER A 177 -11.70 -10.13 -10.45
CA SER A 177 -12.68 -10.70 -11.38
C SER A 177 -12.38 -10.42 -12.87
N PRO A 178 -11.78 -9.27 -13.26
CA PRO A 178 -11.48 -9.01 -14.66
C PRO A 178 -10.29 -9.81 -15.22
N PHE A 179 -9.57 -10.56 -14.38
CA PHE A 179 -8.29 -11.17 -14.75
C PHE A 179 -8.32 -12.71 -14.75
N THR A 180 -7.41 -13.27 -15.52
CA THR A 180 -6.92 -14.64 -15.39
C THR A 180 -5.45 -14.56 -15.00
N LEU A 181 -5.06 -15.27 -13.92
CA LEU A 181 -3.68 -15.36 -13.46
C LEU A 181 -2.97 -16.50 -14.21
N GLN A 182 -1.81 -16.22 -14.79
CA GLN A 182 -0.88 -17.20 -15.34
C GLN A 182 0.17 -17.53 -14.29
N MET A 183 0.41 -18.84 -14.08
CA MET A 183 1.30 -19.37 -13.05
C MET A 183 2.54 -20.01 -13.70
N PRO A 184 3.68 -20.10 -13.00
CA PRO A 184 4.87 -20.79 -13.49
C PRO A 184 4.78 -22.31 -13.39
N THR A 185 3.64 -22.84 -12.98
CA THR A 185 3.34 -24.27 -12.77
C THR A 185 2.57 -24.87 -13.96
N GLY A 186 2.20 -26.16 -13.88
CA GLY A 186 1.56 -26.91 -14.96
C GLY A 186 2.57 -27.75 -15.73
N SER A 187 2.72 -27.53 -17.03
CA SER A 187 3.68 -28.20 -17.89
C SER A 187 4.28 -27.29 -18.96
N SER A 188 5.36 -27.69 -19.59
CA SER A 188 5.99 -26.93 -20.66
C SER A 188 5.01 -26.59 -21.78
N GLY A 189 4.87 -25.33 -22.12
CA GLY A 189 3.93 -24.82 -23.11
C GLY A 189 2.47 -24.71 -22.66
N ASN A 190 2.12 -25.32 -21.53
CA ASN A 190 0.75 -25.33 -20.98
C ASN A 190 0.78 -25.08 -19.46
N VAL A 191 0.91 -23.81 -19.11
CA VAL A 191 0.98 -23.37 -17.71
C VAL A 191 -0.39 -23.38 -17.04
N ASP A 192 -0.41 -23.54 -15.70
CA ASP A 192 -1.62 -23.41 -14.93
C ASP A 192 -2.15 -21.96 -15.01
N THR A 193 -3.47 -21.87 -15.05
CA THR A 193 -4.20 -20.60 -15.02
C THR A 193 -5.27 -20.61 -13.95
N VAL A 194 -5.53 -19.46 -13.33
CA VAL A 194 -6.55 -19.27 -12.31
C VAL A 194 -7.51 -18.21 -12.77
N SER A 195 -8.78 -18.57 -12.91
CA SER A 195 -9.82 -17.63 -13.38
C SER A 195 -10.13 -16.55 -12.36
N GLY A 196 -10.70 -15.43 -12.82
CA GLY A 196 -11.15 -14.34 -11.94
C GLY A 196 -12.10 -14.80 -10.83
N SER A 197 -13.01 -15.72 -11.14
CA SER A 197 -13.93 -16.29 -10.14
C SER A 197 -13.22 -17.13 -9.07
N GLN A 198 -12.17 -17.87 -9.43
CA GLN A 198 -11.35 -18.61 -8.47
C GLN A 198 -10.51 -17.65 -7.61
N LEU A 199 -9.99 -16.57 -8.22
CA LEU A 199 -9.25 -15.53 -7.48
C LEU A 199 -10.15 -14.83 -6.46
N GLU A 200 -11.36 -14.41 -6.84
CA GLU A 200 -12.38 -13.86 -5.93
C GLU A 200 -12.86 -14.88 -4.88
N GLY A 201 -12.87 -16.16 -5.23
CA GLY A 201 -13.17 -17.27 -4.34
C GLY A 201 -12.08 -17.59 -3.30
N GLY A 202 -11.01 -16.80 -3.28
CA GLY A 202 -9.97 -16.91 -2.26
C GLY A 202 -8.77 -17.76 -2.65
N TYR A 203 -8.52 -17.97 -3.93
CA TYR A 203 -7.33 -18.70 -4.38
C TYR A 203 -6.04 -18.07 -3.85
N THR A 204 -5.15 -18.91 -3.33
CA THR A 204 -3.78 -18.59 -2.95
C THR A 204 -2.84 -19.72 -3.33
N ASN A 205 -1.57 -19.38 -3.53
CA ASN A 205 -0.48 -20.34 -3.63
C ASN A 205 0.65 -19.86 -2.70
N GLN A 206 1.05 -20.71 -1.77
CA GLN A 206 1.98 -20.36 -0.68
C GLN A 206 3.35 -19.85 -1.16
N TYR A 207 3.75 -20.09 -2.40
CA TYR A 207 5.03 -19.68 -2.97
C TYR A 207 4.90 -18.54 -3.95
N TYR A 208 3.92 -18.60 -4.87
CA TYR A 208 3.90 -17.76 -6.05
C TYR A 208 2.86 -16.63 -5.98
N PHE A 209 1.73 -16.85 -5.27
CA PHE A 209 0.62 -15.89 -5.22
C PHE A 209 -0.12 -15.94 -3.88
N TYR A 210 0.15 -14.96 -3.02
CA TYR A 210 -0.39 -14.92 -1.66
C TYR A 210 -0.49 -13.50 -1.12
N THR A 211 -1.14 -13.35 0.03
CA THR A 211 -1.18 -12.09 0.78
C THR A 211 -0.03 -12.02 1.78
N ASP A 212 0.73 -10.93 1.78
CA ASP A 212 1.74 -10.67 2.80
C ASP A 212 1.09 -10.47 4.17
N SER A 213 1.48 -11.29 5.14
CA SER A 213 0.92 -11.26 6.49
C SER A 213 1.27 -9.99 7.28
N SER A 214 2.24 -9.20 6.83
CA SER A 214 2.69 -7.98 7.52
C SER A 214 1.94 -6.73 7.09
N ASP A 215 1.53 -6.66 5.80
CA ASP A 215 0.97 -5.41 5.24
C ASP A 215 -0.22 -5.62 4.27
N GLY A 216 -0.67 -6.86 4.08
CA GLY A 216 -1.82 -7.19 3.24
C GLY A 216 -1.55 -7.08 1.73
N ALA A 217 -0.33 -6.78 1.32
CA ALA A 217 0.02 -6.69 -0.10
C ALA A 217 -0.17 -8.03 -0.82
N MET A 218 -0.62 -7.98 -2.05
CA MET A 218 -0.66 -9.14 -2.94
C MET A 218 0.76 -9.41 -3.45
N VAL A 219 1.31 -10.56 -3.07
CA VAL A 219 2.66 -10.99 -3.48
C VAL A 219 2.57 -11.83 -4.73
N MET A 220 3.37 -11.46 -5.73
CA MET A 220 3.61 -12.23 -6.95
C MET A 220 5.10 -12.56 -7.00
N MET A 221 5.45 -13.83 -6.77
CA MET A 221 6.82 -14.33 -6.78
C MET A 221 7.03 -15.18 -8.04
N ASP A 222 7.81 -14.69 -8.97
CA ASP A 222 8.25 -15.46 -10.14
C ASP A 222 9.54 -16.21 -9.79
N PRO A 223 9.57 -17.54 -9.92
CA PRO A 223 10.73 -18.34 -9.55
C PRO A 223 11.87 -18.19 -10.58
N GLN A 224 13.07 -18.57 -10.18
CA GLN A 224 14.23 -18.62 -11.11
C GLN A 224 14.03 -19.64 -12.24
N VAL A 225 13.28 -20.70 -11.97
CA VAL A 225 12.94 -21.73 -12.94
C VAL A 225 11.44 -22.07 -12.82
N GLY A 226 10.74 -22.07 -13.95
CA GLY A 226 9.31 -22.41 -14.01
C GLY A 226 8.87 -22.73 -15.43
N TRP A 227 7.67 -23.31 -15.59
CA TRP A 227 7.12 -23.56 -16.91
C TRP A 227 6.68 -22.27 -17.60
N THR A 228 6.79 -22.26 -18.92
CA THR A 228 6.44 -21.12 -19.77
C THR A 228 5.26 -21.49 -20.69
N THR A 229 4.51 -20.47 -21.13
CA THR A 229 3.55 -20.66 -22.24
C THR A 229 4.29 -20.94 -23.55
N SER A 230 3.63 -21.55 -24.53
CA SER A 230 4.23 -21.98 -25.81
C SER A 230 4.93 -20.88 -26.61
N GLY A 231 4.58 -19.60 -26.39
CA GLY A 231 5.19 -18.46 -27.07
C GLY A 231 6.13 -17.63 -26.21
N SER A 232 6.51 -18.12 -25.01
CA SER A 232 7.29 -17.37 -24.04
C SER A 232 8.62 -18.06 -23.71
N LEU A 233 9.66 -17.25 -23.46
CA LEU A 233 10.97 -17.73 -23.05
C LEU A 233 11.12 -17.83 -21.53
N HIS A 234 10.29 -17.11 -20.78
CA HIS A 234 10.41 -16.98 -19.33
C HIS A 234 9.11 -17.37 -18.62
N PRO A 235 9.17 -17.95 -17.42
CA PRO A 235 8.01 -18.16 -16.56
C PRO A 235 7.44 -16.82 -16.09
N ARG A 236 6.26 -16.85 -15.49
CA ARG A 236 5.59 -15.65 -14.95
C ARG A 236 4.60 -15.95 -13.86
N VAL A 237 4.37 -14.97 -13.02
CA VAL A 237 3.17 -14.84 -12.18
C VAL A 237 2.52 -13.53 -12.60
N GLU A 238 1.59 -13.61 -13.55
CA GLU A 238 1.11 -12.42 -14.23
C GLU A 238 -0.39 -12.52 -14.56
N PHE A 239 -1.12 -11.48 -14.23
CA PHE A 239 -2.50 -11.33 -14.69
C PHE A 239 -2.57 -11.01 -16.17
N ARG A 240 -3.55 -11.63 -16.84
CA ARG A 240 -4.04 -11.27 -18.15
C ARG A 240 -5.48 -10.78 -17.99
N GLU A 241 -5.79 -9.60 -18.48
CA GLU A 241 -7.15 -9.13 -18.57
C GLU A 241 -7.98 -10.02 -19.49
N ASN A 242 -9.23 -10.35 -19.10
CA ASN A 242 -10.10 -11.25 -19.85
C ASN A 242 -10.77 -10.56 -21.04
N ALA A 243 -11.10 -9.28 -20.89
CA ALA A 243 -11.67 -8.48 -21.96
C ALA A 243 -10.60 -8.00 -22.94
N THR A 244 -11.01 -7.71 -24.16
CA THR A 244 -10.21 -6.97 -25.14
C THR A 244 -10.95 -5.71 -25.53
N TRP A 245 -10.23 -4.63 -25.83
CA TRP A 245 -10.77 -3.32 -26.10
C TRP A 245 -10.07 -2.64 -27.28
N LEU A 246 -10.78 -1.68 -27.89
CA LEU A 246 -10.26 -0.81 -28.95
C LEU A 246 -9.72 0.50 -28.36
N THR A 247 -8.88 1.18 -29.11
CA THR A 247 -8.22 2.42 -28.68
C THR A 247 -9.11 3.68 -28.72
N GLY A 248 -10.37 3.55 -29.20
CA GLY A 248 -11.31 4.69 -29.30
C GLY A 248 -11.71 5.28 -27.95
N GLY A 249 -11.72 4.47 -26.88
CA GLY A 249 -11.88 4.90 -25.49
C GLY A 249 -10.56 5.28 -24.83
N THR A 250 -10.63 5.68 -23.57
CA THR A 250 -9.46 5.88 -22.74
C THR A 250 -9.28 4.65 -21.86
N ASN A 251 -8.28 3.83 -22.16
CA ASN A 251 -8.02 2.58 -21.46
C ASN A 251 -6.85 2.79 -20.50
N VAL A 252 -7.03 2.47 -19.21
CA VAL A 252 -6.10 2.81 -18.14
C VAL A 252 -5.85 1.60 -17.26
N LEU A 253 -4.57 1.34 -16.99
CA LEU A 253 -4.09 0.43 -15.96
C LEU A 253 -3.35 1.24 -14.90
N ASP A 254 -3.86 1.22 -13.68
CA ASP A 254 -3.27 1.87 -12.51
C ASP A 254 -2.77 0.83 -11.51
N ALA A 255 -1.60 1.04 -10.93
CA ALA A 255 -1.14 0.23 -9.81
C ALA A 255 -0.28 1.02 -8.82
N THR A 256 -0.29 0.52 -7.58
CA THR A 256 0.70 0.85 -6.55
C THR A 256 1.41 -0.43 -6.17
N LEU A 257 2.72 -0.44 -6.25
CA LEU A 257 3.51 -1.65 -5.99
C LEU A 257 4.89 -1.34 -5.39
N LYS A 258 5.58 -2.43 -5.01
CA LYS A 258 6.96 -2.44 -4.56
C LYS A 258 7.66 -3.68 -5.12
N VAL A 259 8.81 -3.51 -5.75
CA VAL A 259 9.68 -4.63 -6.12
C VAL A 259 10.67 -4.85 -4.98
N THR A 260 10.71 -6.06 -4.42
CA THR A 260 11.55 -6.38 -3.27
C THR A 260 12.74 -7.26 -3.63
N LYS A 261 12.67 -7.93 -4.79
CA LYS A 261 13.77 -8.72 -5.36
C LYS A 261 13.66 -8.71 -6.88
N VAL A 262 14.76 -8.43 -7.55
CA VAL A 262 14.90 -8.52 -9.01
C VAL A 262 16.37 -8.74 -9.38
N PRO A 263 16.74 -9.92 -9.91
CA PRO A 263 18.13 -10.21 -10.29
C PRO A 263 18.61 -9.37 -11.47
N SER A 264 17.75 -9.13 -12.45
CA SER A 264 18.06 -8.37 -13.65
C SER A 264 16.93 -7.40 -14.01
N ASN A 265 15.84 -7.91 -14.58
CA ASN A 265 14.73 -7.13 -15.11
C ASN A 265 13.43 -7.93 -15.05
N THR A 266 12.31 -7.28 -14.74
CA THR A 266 10.97 -7.88 -14.79
C THR A 266 9.98 -6.93 -15.44
N ALA A 267 9.07 -7.44 -16.29
CA ALA A 267 7.91 -6.68 -16.72
C ALA A 267 6.85 -6.70 -15.62
N ILE A 268 6.42 -5.51 -15.20
CA ILE A 268 5.42 -5.29 -14.15
C ILE A 268 4.05 -4.92 -14.71
N ALA A 269 4.00 -4.51 -15.97
CA ALA A 269 2.77 -4.24 -16.72
C ALA A 269 3.03 -4.32 -18.23
N GLN A 270 1.97 -4.64 -18.99
CA GLN A 270 2.01 -4.66 -20.44
C GLN A 270 0.69 -4.16 -21.02
N ILE A 271 0.76 -3.56 -22.22
CA ILE A 271 -0.35 -3.48 -23.17
C ILE A 271 -0.05 -4.52 -24.25
N PHE A 272 -0.95 -5.48 -24.43
CA PHE A 272 -0.72 -6.65 -25.28
C PHE A 272 -1.80 -6.74 -26.36
N GLN A 273 -1.47 -7.27 -27.54
CA GLN A 273 -2.41 -7.49 -28.64
C GLN A 273 -3.48 -8.50 -28.26
N GLY A 274 -4.74 -8.16 -28.48
CA GLY A 274 -5.89 -9.05 -28.30
C GLY A 274 -6.16 -9.92 -29.53
N ASN A 275 -5.76 -9.44 -30.70
CA ASN A 275 -5.74 -10.15 -31.98
C ASN A 275 -4.39 -9.89 -32.68
N GLY A 276 -4.10 -10.63 -33.75
CA GLY A 276 -2.82 -10.51 -34.46
C GLY A 276 -1.73 -11.47 -33.92
N PRO A 277 -0.46 -11.11 -34.05
CA PRO A 277 0.67 -12.03 -33.82
C PRO A 277 1.00 -12.35 -32.36
N SER A 278 0.20 -11.92 -31.40
CA SER A 278 0.39 -12.16 -29.95
C SER A 278 1.72 -11.60 -29.41
N LYS A 279 1.99 -10.35 -29.74
CA LYS A 279 3.14 -9.57 -29.22
C LYS A 279 2.66 -8.45 -28.29
N PRO A 280 3.48 -7.98 -27.34
CA PRO A 280 3.17 -6.77 -26.62
C PRO A 280 3.16 -5.56 -27.58
N LEU A 281 2.32 -4.57 -27.31
CA LEU A 281 2.53 -3.22 -27.82
C LEU A 281 3.66 -2.55 -27.04
N CYS A 282 3.62 -2.68 -25.72
CA CYS A 282 4.67 -2.17 -24.86
C CYS A 282 4.69 -2.91 -23.50
N GLU A 283 5.86 -2.85 -22.84
CA GLU A 283 6.09 -3.41 -21.52
C GLU A 283 6.67 -2.34 -20.58
N LEU A 284 6.10 -2.18 -19.41
CA LEU A 284 6.70 -1.42 -18.33
C LEU A 284 7.57 -2.36 -17.49
N GLN A 285 8.86 -2.12 -17.47
CA GLN A 285 9.85 -2.99 -16.88
C GLN A 285 10.55 -2.31 -15.71
N TYR A 286 10.87 -3.07 -14.65
CA TYR A 286 11.66 -2.64 -13.52
C TYR A 286 12.99 -3.42 -13.48
N SER A 287 14.12 -2.71 -13.43
CA SER A 287 15.46 -3.31 -13.43
C SER A 287 16.10 -3.40 -12.05
N SER A 288 17.15 -4.21 -11.93
CA SER A 288 17.96 -4.34 -10.70
C SER A 288 18.61 -3.02 -10.23
N SER A 289 18.77 -2.04 -11.13
CA SER A 289 19.25 -0.69 -10.79
C SER A 289 18.14 0.23 -10.27
N GLY A 290 16.89 -0.25 -10.20
CA GLY A 290 15.72 0.56 -9.85
C GLY A 290 15.13 1.37 -11.02
N ALA A 291 15.70 1.29 -12.22
CA ALA A 291 15.15 2.01 -13.36
C ALA A 291 13.82 1.39 -13.81
N VAL A 292 12.77 2.23 -13.89
CA VAL A 292 11.47 1.90 -14.46
C VAL A 292 11.47 2.36 -15.92
N LYS A 293 11.36 1.42 -16.85
CA LYS A 293 11.54 1.64 -18.29
C LYS A 293 10.33 1.18 -19.07
N LEU A 294 9.97 1.91 -20.11
CA LEU A 294 9.04 1.42 -21.14
C LEU A 294 9.83 0.85 -22.30
N PHE A 295 9.60 -0.42 -22.61
CA PHE A 295 9.93 -1.02 -23.88
C PHE A 295 8.71 -0.87 -24.81
N LEU A 296 8.89 -0.27 -25.98
CA LEU A 296 7.86 -0.04 -26.99
C LEU A 296 8.25 -0.76 -28.27
N GLU A 297 7.42 -1.68 -28.76
CA GLU A 297 7.63 -2.39 -30.02
C GLU A 297 7.58 -1.44 -31.22
N ASN A 298 8.45 -1.68 -32.19
CA ASN A 298 8.53 -0.90 -33.43
C ASN A 298 7.41 -1.26 -34.42
N THR A 299 6.89 -2.49 -34.37
CA THR A 299 5.80 -2.99 -35.23
C THR A 299 4.96 -4.02 -34.51
N ASN A 300 3.74 -4.27 -34.99
CA ASN A 300 2.83 -5.29 -34.43
C ASN A 300 3.35 -6.74 -34.60
N GLN A 301 4.38 -6.97 -35.40
CA GLN A 301 5.00 -8.29 -35.59
C GLN A 301 6.04 -8.61 -34.51
N GLY A 302 6.40 -7.64 -33.66
CA GLY A 302 7.51 -7.75 -32.73
C GLY A 302 8.87 -7.67 -33.44
N GLY A 303 9.89 -8.23 -32.82
CA GLY A 303 11.23 -8.32 -33.40
C GLY A 303 12.18 -7.19 -33.02
N GLY A 304 11.73 -6.24 -32.22
CA GLY A 304 12.55 -5.18 -31.64
C GLY A 304 11.78 -3.91 -31.35
N GLY A 305 12.29 -3.15 -30.41
CA GLY A 305 11.66 -1.94 -29.93
C GLY A 305 12.64 -0.93 -29.37
N THR A 306 12.10 0.15 -28.85
CA THR A 306 12.86 1.18 -28.16
C THR A 306 12.61 1.12 -26.66
N THR A 307 13.66 1.30 -25.86
CA THR A 307 13.56 1.34 -24.39
C THR A 307 13.81 2.76 -23.91
N THR A 308 12.87 3.29 -23.12
CA THR A 308 12.99 4.63 -22.53
C THR A 308 12.81 4.54 -21.02
N THR A 309 13.77 5.05 -20.25
CA THR A 309 13.60 5.17 -18.78
C THR A 309 12.56 6.25 -18.48
N ILE A 310 11.57 5.89 -17.67
CA ILE A 310 10.53 6.82 -17.20
C ILE A 310 10.98 7.49 -15.91
N ASP A 311 11.39 6.68 -14.92
CA ASP A 311 11.82 7.13 -13.59
C ASP A 311 12.82 6.13 -13.00
N THR A 312 13.37 6.45 -11.83
CA THR A 312 14.20 5.53 -11.04
C THR A 312 13.66 5.44 -9.62
N VAL A 313 13.33 4.24 -9.20
CA VAL A 313 12.76 3.95 -7.88
C VAL A 313 13.66 2.92 -7.19
N PRO A 314 14.24 3.22 -6.02
CA PRO A 314 15.07 2.25 -5.30
C PRO A 314 14.33 0.96 -4.97
N LEU A 315 15.05 -0.17 -5.01
CA LEU A 315 14.51 -1.48 -4.63
C LEU A 315 13.91 -1.41 -3.20
N GLY A 316 12.75 -2.03 -3.02
CA GLY A 316 12.02 -2.00 -1.75
C GLY A 316 11.19 -0.74 -1.50
N THR A 317 11.25 0.25 -2.38
CA THR A 317 10.43 1.48 -2.28
C THR A 317 9.09 1.30 -2.98
N LYS A 318 8.01 1.72 -2.34
CA LYS A 318 6.66 1.74 -2.94
C LYS A 318 6.54 2.87 -3.94
N PHE A 319 5.94 2.59 -5.09
CA PHE A 319 5.69 3.58 -6.14
C PHE A 319 4.37 3.30 -6.87
N THR A 320 3.90 4.29 -7.62
CA THR A 320 2.73 4.18 -8.48
C THR A 320 3.13 4.17 -9.94
N TYR A 321 2.38 3.42 -10.75
CA TYR A 321 2.38 3.62 -12.19
C TYR A 321 0.96 3.72 -12.75
N GLN A 322 0.85 4.43 -13.87
CA GLN A 322 -0.33 4.45 -14.71
C GLN A 322 0.11 4.28 -16.16
N MET A 323 -0.51 3.33 -16.86
CA MET A 323 -0.38 3.16 -18.31
C MET A 323 -1.72 3.48 -18.96
N THR A 324 -1.72 4.37 -19.94
CA THR A 324 -2.94 4.76 -20.67
C THR A 324 -2.73 4.57 -22.17
N LEU A 325 -3.73 3.98 -22.85
CA LEU A 325 -3.79 3.96 -24.32
C LEU A 325 -5.09 4.62 -24.78
N LYS A 326 -4.96 5.67 -25.59
CA LYS A 326 -6.06 6.39 -26.23
C LYS A 326 -5.70 6.78 -27.65
N GLY A 327 -6.47 6.30 -28.63
CA GLY A 327 -6.09 6.42 -30.04
C GLY A 327 -4.72 5.76 -30.27
N SER A 328 -3.78 6.48 -30.83
CA SER A 328 -2.38 6.05 -30.99
C SER A 328 -1.46 6.54 -29.86
N THR A 329 -2.00 7.18 -28.84
CA THR A 329 -1.19 7.78 -27.78
C THR A 329 -1.07 6.87 -26.57
N ILE A 330 0.15 6.49 -26.20
CA ILE A 330 0.49 5.78 -24.98
C ILE A 330 1.03 6.81 -23.99
N THR A 331 0.42 6.91 -22.81
CA THR A 331 0.93 7.75 -21.73
C THR A 331 1.34 6.85 -20.57
N VAL A 332 2.57 7.01 -20.09
CA VAL A 332 3.10 6.30 -18.92
C VAL A 332 3.49 7.29 -17.86
N LYS A 333 2.93 7.11 -16.67
CA LYS A 333 3.26 7.90 -15.49
C LYS A 333 3.84 6.97 -14.42
N VAL A 334 4.98 7.34 -13.85
CA VAL A 334 5.60 6.68 -12.70
C VAL A 334 5.80 7.74 -11.62
N ASN A 335 5.16 7.57 -10.47
CA ASN A 335 5.08 8.62 -9.44
C ASN A 335 4.60 9.96 -10.03
N GLY A 336 5.45 10.97 -10.05
CA GLY A 336 5.16 12.29 -10.64
C GLY A 336 5.62 12.45 -12.10
N THR A 337 6.48 11.54 -12.60
CA THR A 337 7.09 11.64 -13.94
C THR A 337 6.17 11.06 -15.00
N THR A 338 5.86 11.84 -16.04
CA THR A 338 4.98 11.42 -17.15
C THR A 338 5.74 11.49 -18.46
N LYS A 339 5.63 10.44 -19.28
CA LYS A 339 6.11 10.41 -20.67
C LYS A 339 5.03 9.91 -21.61
N THR A 340 5.05 10.43 -22.84
CA THR A 340 4.07 10.11 -23.89
C THR A 340 4.80 9.53 -25.08
N PHE A 341 4.18 8.52 -25.71
CA PHE A 341 4.70 7.78 -26.86
C PHE A 341 3.62 7.62 -27.90
N THR A 342 4.02 7.39 -29.14
CA THR A 342 3.10 7.10 -30.24
C THR A 342 3.19 5.64 -30.63
N MET A 343 2.05 4.97 -30.66
CA MET A 343 1.90 3.61 -31.17
C MET A 343 2.17 3.59 -32.67
N ASP A 344 2.96 2.62 -33.14
CA ASP A 344 3.20 2.45 -34.58
C ASP A 344 1.89 2.13 -35.32
N SER A 345 1.79 2.60 -36.56
CA SER A 345 0.59 2.45 -37.39
C SER A 345 0.24 1.01 -37.74
N SER A 346 1.19 0.07 -37.65
CA SER A 346 0.95 -1.36 -37.86
C SER A 346 -0.02 -1.97 -36.83
N PHE A 347 -0.19 -1.33 -35.68
CA PHE A 347 -1.17 -1.72 -34.64
C PHE A 347 -2.58 -1.14 -34.85
N ASN A 348 -2.79 -0.32 -35.90
CA ASN A 348 -4.07 0.31 -36.11
C ASN A 348 -5.18 -0.72 -36.39
N GLY A 349 -6.31 -0.56 -35.70
CA GLY A 349 -7.47 -1.44 -35.83
C GLY A 349 -7.38 -2.74 -35.01
N GLU A 350 -6.29 -2.95 -34.28
CA GLU A 350 -6.18 -4.07 -33.36
C GLU A 350 -6.93 -3.83 -32.05
N THR A 351 -7.28 -4.93 -31.39
CA THR A 351 -7.76 -4.93 -30.01
C THR A 351 -6.58 -5.18 -29.05
N PHE A 352 -6.71 -4.69 -27.82
CA PHE A 352 -5.69 -4.81 -26.79
C PHE A 352 -6.28 -5.34 -25.49
N TYR A 353 -5.40 -5.74 -24.57
CA TYR A 353 -5.71 -6.04 -23.18
C TYR A 353 -4.50 -5.70 -22.30
N PHE A 354 -4.76 -5.47 -21.01
CA PHE A 354 -3.71 -5.24 -20.05
C PHE A 354 -3.17 -6.54 -19.45
N LYS A 355 -1.89 -6.50 -19.11
CA LYS A 355 -1.27 -7.45 -18.19
C LYS A 355 -0.62 -6.72 -17.05
N ALA A 356 -0.65 -7.31 -15.85
CA ALA A 356 -0.02 -6.77 -14.65
C ALA A 356 0.51 -7.91 -13.79
N GLY A 357 1.71 -7.76 -13.24
CA GLY A 357 2.24 -8.83 -12.41
C GLY A 357 3.76 -8.85 -12.30
N ASN A 358 4.30 -10.02 -12.51
CA ASN A 358 5.72 -10.32 -12.40
C ASN A 358 6.12 -11.29 -13.51
N TYR A 359 6.85 -10.77 -14.50
CA TYR A 359 7.37 -11.53 -15.62
C TYR A 359 8.88 -11.34 -15.69
N ASP A 360 9.62 -12.18 -14.94
CA ASP A 360 11.07 -12.10 -14.79
C ASP A 360 11.77 -12.46 -16.11
N GLN A 361 12.46 -11.49 -16.69
CA GLN A 361 13.17 -11.62 -17.97
C GLN A 361 14.50 -12.38 -17.84
N SER A 362 14.88 -12.79 -16.62
CA SER A 362 16.10 -13.58 -16.35
C SER A 362 15.81 -15.02 -15.91
N ALA A 363 14.57 -15.32 -15.57
CA ALA A 363 14.14 -16.67 -15.19
C ALA A 363 14.15 -17.63 -16.41
N VAL A 364 14.34 -18.90 -16.17
CA VAL A 364 14.47 -19.90 -17.25
C VAL A 364 13.34 -20.91 -17.22
N SER A 365 13.03 -21.49 -18.39
CA SER A 365 12.02 -22.55 -18.52
C SER A 365 12.53 -23.87 -17.92
N GLY A 366 11.69 -24.54 -17.14
CA GLY A 366 11.99 -25.83 -16.53
C GLY A 366 11.01 -26.19 -15.42
N THR A 367 11.28 -27.30 -14.74
CA THR A 367 10.46 -27.74 -13.59
C THR A 367 10.40 -26.64 -12.52
N PRO A 368 9.21 -26.22 -12.11
CA PRO A 368 9.04 -25.08 -11.21
C PRO A 368 9.77 -25.25 -9.89
N GLN A 369 10.50 -24.24 -9.48
CA GLN A 369 11.21 -24.14 -8.21
C GLN A 369 10.52 -23.14 -7.30
N THR A 370 10.73 -23.26 -5.98
CA THR A 370 10.22 -22.32 -4.99
C THR A 370 11.24 -21.25 -4.61
N THR A 371 12.44 -21.30 -5.21
CA THR A 371 13.46 -20.26 -5.03
C THR A 371 13.04 -18.99 -5.76
N PRO A 372 12.87 -17.86 -5.04
CA PRO A 372 12.46 -16.62 -5.65
C PRO A 372 13.50 -16.10 -6.67
N GLY A 373 13.07 -15.85 -7.91
CA GLY A 373 13.74 -15.02 -8.90
C GLY A 373 13.42 -13.55 -8.60
N THR A 374 12.23 -13.13 -8.98
CA THR A 374 11.73 -11.76 -8.76
C THR A 374 10.53 -11.77 -7.80
N VAL A 375 10.39 -10.73 -6.97
CA VAL A 375 9.27 -10.58 -6.05
C VAL A 375 8.67 -9.17 -6.18
N VAL A 376 7.41 -9.12 -6.59
CA VAL A 376 6.61 -7.90 -6.72
C VAL A 376 5.45 -7.96 -5.73
N LYS A 377 5.21 -6.87 -5.00
CA LYS A 377 4.11 -6.71 -4.04
C LYS A 377 3.19 -5.59 -4.50
N PHE A 378 1.93 -5.90 -4.79
CA PHE A 378 0.91 -4.92 -5.16
C PHE A 378 0.14 -4.44 -3.95
N TYR A 379 -0.11 -3.13 -3.88
CA TYR A 379 -0.92 -2.44 -2.88
C TYR A 379 -2.19 -1.83 -3.47
N ALA A 380 -2.24 -1.63 -4.76
CA ALA A 380 -3.43 -1.29 -5.54
C ALA A 380 -3.26 -1.81 -6.97
N LEU A 381 -4.36 -2.20 -7.59
CA LEU A 381 -4.44 -2.60 -9.00
C LEU A 381 -5.85 -2.28 -9.51
N LYS A 382 -5.94 -1.54 -10.61
CA LYS A 382 -7.22 -1.16 -11.21
C LYS A 382 -7.08 -1.00 -12.71
N ILE A 383 -8.09 -1.47 -13.45
CA ILE A 383 -8.27 -1.17 -14.87
C ILE A 383 -9.54 -0.35 -15.08
N THR A 384 -9.56 0.47 -16.13
CA THR A 384 -10.71 1.30 -16.51
C THR A 384 -10.72 1.46 -18.04
N HIS A 385 -11.92 1.39 -18.66
CA HIS A 385 -12.13 1.57 -20.10
C HIS A 385 -13.18 2.62 -20.37
#